data_a663416d36c4116036dcbac765c3ac6d
#
_entry.id   a663416d36c4116036dcbac765c3ac6d
#
_cell.length_a   1.000
_cell.length_b   1.000
_cell.length_c   1.000
_cell.angle_alpha   90.00
_cell.angle_beta   90.00
_cell.angle_gamma   90.00
#
_symmetry.space_group_name_H-M   'P 1'
#
loop_
_entity.id
_entity.type
_entity.pdbx_description
1 polymer ?
#
loop_
_entity_poly.entity_id
_entity_poly.type
_entity_poly.pdbx_seq_one_letter_code
_entity_poly.pdbx_strand_id
1 'polypeptide(L)'
;MEFEYSRDIELAGEVLKQIRKAIVLLQAWNEDVEDMHDLEKTPQGMQRLAGNCMLIQTIGEGVKKIDKYTEGKLLVYRPEIPWRRVTGMRDRISHGYFELDTGYINDIIKNDLTPLLEAVEALISIVDNLRIEKEVDGHCE
;
A
#
# COMPACT_ATOMS: atom_id res chain seq x y z
N MET A 1 12.06 -14.48 15.02
CA MET A 1 11.66 -13.10 14.74
C MET A 1 12.00 -12.21 15.91
N GLU A 2 12.39 -10.99 15.63
CA GLU A 2 12.90 -10.05 16.65
C GLU A 2 11.82 -9.37 17.47
N PHE A 3 10.52 -9.57 17.15
CA PHE A 3 9.44 -8.93 17.89
C PHE A 3 8.26 -9.89 18.05
N GLU A 4 7.48 -9.65 19.09
CA GLU A 4 6.32 -10.45 19.44
C GLU A 4 5.03 -9.79 18.96
N TYR A 5 3.98 -10.60 18.81
CA TYR A 5 2.66 -10.08 18.50
C TYR A 5 2.16 -9.18 19.63
N SER A 6 1.66 -8.03 19.27
CA SER A 6 1.15 -7.02 20.18
C SER A 6 -0.02 -6.30 19.53
N ARG A 7 -0.67 -5.40 20.28
CA ARG A 7 -1.74 -4.56 19.72
C ARG A 7 -1.25 -3.73 18.54
N ASP A 8 -0.04 -3.19 18.62
CA ASP A 8 0.55 -2.41 17.53
C ASP A 8 0.80 -3.27 16.28
N ILE A 9 1.25 -4.49 16.46
CA ILE A 9 1.44 -5.43 15.34
C ILE A 9 0.08 -5.81 14.73
N GLU A 10 -0.94 -6.03 15.55
CA GLU A 10 -2.31 -6.28 15.08
C GLU A 10 -2.83 -5.11 14.24
N LEU A 11 -2.64 -3.87 14.70
CA LEU A 11 -3.03 -2.68 13.96
C LEU A 11 -2.27 -2.56 12.63
N ALA A 12 -0.98 -2.85 12.63
CA ALA A 12 -0.20 -2.88 11.41
C ALA A 12 -0.76 -3.91 10.41
N GLY A 13 -1.16 -5.08 10.90
CA GLY A 13 -1.79 -6.11 10.07
C GLY A 13 -3.11 -5.65 9.43
N GLU A 14 -3.93 -4.92 10.18
CA GLU A 14 -5.17 -4.35 9.67
C GLU A 14 -4.90 -3.32 8.56
N VAL A 15 -3.89 -2.47 8.76
CA VAL A 15 -3.49 -1.46 7.75
C VAL A 15 -2.95 -2.16 6.49
N LEU A 16 -2.15 -3.21 6.65
CA LEU A 16 -1.65 -4.00 5.50
C LEU A 16 -2.80 -4.54 4.65
N LYS A 17 -3.87 -5.02 5.27
CA LYS A 17 -5.04 -5.52 4.57
C LYS A 17 -5.78 -4.40 3.82
N GLN A 18 -5.83 -3.20 4.39
CA GLN A 18 -6.38 -2.03 3.70
C GLN A 18 -5.53 -1.64 2.48
N ILE A 19 -4.22 -1.67 2.62
CA ILE A 19 -3.30 -1.40 1.51
C ILE A 19 -3.49 -2.45 0.40
N ARG A 20 -3.59 -3.73 0.76
CA ARG A 20 -3.85 -4.80 -0.21
C ARG A 20 -5.12 -4.53 -1.00
N LYS A 21 -6.19 -4.14 -0.30
CA LYS A 21 -7.47 -3.80 -0.94
C LYS A 21 -7.33 -2.63 -1.90
N ALA A 22 -6.59 -1.59 -1.50
CA ALA A 22 -6.36 -0.43 -2.38
C ALA A 22 -5.59 -0.82 -3.64
N ILE A 23 -4.57 -1.66 -3.52
CA ILE A 23 -3.78 -2.13 -4.67
C ILE A 23 -4.67 -2.94 -5.63
N VAL A 24 -5.45 -3.87 -5.10
CA VAL A 24 -6.33 -4.73 -5.91
C VAL A 24 -7.37 -3.87 -6.64
N LEU A 25 -7.95 -2.87 -5.97
CA LEU A 25 -8.88 -1.95 -6.61
C LEU A 25 -8.23 -1.13 -7.72
N LEU A 26 -7.02 -0.62 -7.48
CA LEU A 26 -6.27 0.12 -8.51
C LEU A 26 -6.05 -0.74 -9.75
N GLN A 27 -5.67 -1.99 -9.57
CA GLN A 27 -5.46 -2.93 -10.67
C GLN A 27 -6.78 -3.20 -11.41
N ALA A 28 -7.85 -3.47 -10.67
CA ALA A 28 -9.15 -3.79 -11.25
C ALA A 28 -9.76 -2.59 -12.00
N TRP A 29 -9.68 -1.39 -11.42
CA TRP A 29 -10.25 -0.19 -12.04
C TRP A 29 -9.55 0.20 -13.33
N ASN A 30 -8.30 -0.22 -13.52
CA ASN A 30 -7.46 0.27 -14.62
C ASN A 30 -7.03 -0.82 -15.60
N GLU A 31 -7.66 -1.99 -15.56
CA GLU A 31 -7.36 -3.10 -16.47
C GLU A 31 -7.50 -2.71 -17.94
N ASP A 32 -8.47 -1.85 -18.26
CA ASP A 32 -8.77 -1.38 -19.60
C ASP A 32 -7.95 -0.16 -20.04
N VAL A 33 -7.09 0.37 -19.18
CA VAL A 33 -6.35 1.61 -19.44
C VAL A 33 -4.90 1.30 -19.79
N GLU A 34 -4.50 1.63 -21.01
CA GLU A 34 -3.11 1.48 -21.45
C GLU A 34 -2.24 2.64 -20.97
N ASP A 35 -2.76 3.86 -21.03
CA ASP A 35 -2.06 5.07 -20.63
C ASP A 35 -3.00 5.94 -19.80
N MET A 36 -2.61 6.27 -18.57
CA MET A 36 -3.41 7.11 -17.68
C MET A 36 -3.69 8.50 -18.25
N HIS A 37 -2.84 9.01 -19.16
CA HIS A 37 -3.10 10.29 -19.84
C HIS A 37 -4.40 10.26 -20.65
N ASP A 38 -4.84 9.10 -21.12
CA ASP A 38 -6.12 8.97 -21.82
C ASP A 38 -7.32 9.31 -20.95
N LEU A 39 -7.19 9.15 -19.63
CA LEU A 39 -8.23 9.50 -18.69
C LEU A 39 -8.48 11.01 -18.59
N GLU A 40 -7.50 11.81 -18.96
CA GLU A 40 -7.63 13.29 -18.92
C GLU A 40 -8.60 13.81 -19.98
N LYS A 41 -8.96 13.00 -20.98
CA LYS A 41 -9.74 13.42 -22.14
C LYS A 41 -11.24 13.55 -21.90
N THR A 42 -11.76 12.95 -20.81
CA THR A 42 -13.18 12.95 -20.50
C THR A 42 -13.44 13.23 -19.02
N PRO A 43 -14.64 13.76 -18.67
CA PRO A 43 -15.02 13.91 -17.26
C PRO A 43 -15.00 12.60 -16.49
N GLN A 44 -15.44 11.51 -17.08
CA GLN A 44 -15.44 10.18 -16.45
C GLN A 44 -14.02 9.69 -16.22
N GLY A 45 -13.12 9.93 -17.17
CA GLY A 45 -11.71 9.62 -17.05
C GLY A 45 -11.06 10.40 -15.90
N MET A 46 -11.39 11.68 -15.77
CA MET A 46 -10.89 12.51 -14.66
C MET A 46 -11.38 12.02 -13.30
N GLN A 47 -12.62 11.53 -13.21
CA GLN A 47 -13.11 10.92 -11.98
C GLN A 47 -12.31 9.67 -11.62
N ARG A 48 -12.02 8.82 -12.59
CA ARG A 48 -11.20 7.61 -12.37
C ARG A 48 -9.79 7.99 -11.94
N LEU A 49 -9.19 8.98 -12.59
CA LEU A 49 -7.86 9.46 -12.25
C LEU A 49 -7.81 9.98 -10.82
N ALA A 50 -8.81 10.77 -10.40
CA ALA A 50 -8.92 11.27 -9.04
C ALA A 50 -9.06 10.13 -8.02
N GLY A 51 -9.86 9.10 -8.34
CA GLY A 51 -10.01 7.91 -7.53
C GLY A 51 -8.70 7.14 -7.39
N ASN A 52 -7.94 7.01 -8.49
CA ASN A 52 -6.62 6.40 -8.47
C ASN A 52 -5.67 7.15 -7.52
N CYS A 53 -5.68 8.47 -7.57
CA CYS A 53 -4.87 9.30 -6.67
C CYS A 53 -5.23 9.08 -5.21
N MET A 54 -6.52 9.01 -4.90
CA MET A 54 -6.98 8.76 -3.53
C MET A 54 -6.46 7.42 -3.00
N LEU A 55 -6.53 6.36 -3.81
CA LEU A 55 -6.03 5.05 -3.41
C LEU A 55 -4.51 5.03 -3.24
N ILE A 56 -3.78 5.70 -4.12
CA ILE A 56 -2.32 5.83 -3.99
C ILE A 56 -1.95 6.57 -2.70
N GLN A 57 -2.67 7.63 -2.36
CA GLN A 57 -2.47 8.34 -1.08
C GLN A 57 -2.74 7.43 0.10
N THR A 58 -3.80 6.63 0.03
CA THR A 58 -4.13 5.64 1.07
C THR A 58 -2.99 4.66 1.29
N ILE A 59 -2.38 4.17 0.21
CA ILE A 59 -1.22 3.27 0.29
C ILE A 59 -0.05 3.95 1.01
N GLY A 60 0.32 5.15 0.60
CA GLY A 60 1.43 5.90 1.20
C GLY A 60 1.22 6.19 2.69
N GLU A 61 0.03 6.66 3.05
CA GLU A 61 -0.33 6.91 4.45
C GLU A 61 -0.34 5.63 5.27
N GLY A 62 -0.82 4.53 4.68
CA GLY A 62 -0.83 3.22 5.34
C GLY A 62 0.57 2.73 5.65
N VAL A 63 1.50 2.85 4.70
CA VAL A 63 2.89 2.46 4.93
C VAL A 63 3.53 3.27 6.05
N LYS A 64 3.26 4.58 6.13
CA LYS A 64 3.72 5.41 7.24
C LYS A 64 3.21 4.90 8.59
N LYS A 65 1.95 4.53 8.68
CA LYS A 65 1.35 3.98 9.90
C LYS A 65 2.01 2.67 10.32
N ILE A 66 2.24 1.78 9.36
CA ILE A 66 2.89 0.49 9.64
C ILE A 66 4.29 0.72 10.20
N ASP A 67 5.04 1.61 9.60
CA ASP A 67 6.39 1.93 10.05
C ASP A 67 6.36 2.48 11.48
N LYS A 68 5.40 3.35 11.79
CA LYS A 68 5.23 3.91 13.13
C LYS A 68 4.84 2.83 14.14
N TYR A 69 3.82 2.00 13.86
CA TYR A 69 3.37 0.95 14.78
C TYR A 69 4.46 -0.09 15.07
N THR A 70 5.30 -0.39 14.09
CA THR A 70 6.31 -1.45 14.21
C THR A 70 7.71 -0.91 14.46
N GLU A 71 7.86 0.41 14.64
CA GLU A 71 9.14 1.07 14.85
C GLU A 71 10.18 0.69 13.78
N GLY A 72 9.74 0.61 12.53
CA GLY A 72 10.57 0.24 11.38
C GLY A 72 10.92 -1.24 11.28
N LYS A 73 10.45 -2.08 12.20
CA LYS A 73 10.90 -3.48 12.29
C LYS A 73 10.25 -4.41 11.29
N LEU A 74 9.04 -4.09 10.80
CA LEU A 74 8.32 -4.99 9.90
C LEU A 74 8.75 -4.83 8.44
N LEU A 75 8.87 -3.59 7.96
CA LEU A 75 9.16 -3.33 6.54
C LEU A 75 10.54 -3.85 6.11
N VAL A 76 11.47 -4.00 7.05
CA VAL A 76 12.82 -4.52 6.77
C VAL A 76 12.82 -5.96 6.27
N TYR A 77 11.73 -6.70 6.46
CA TYR A 77 11.60 -8.07 5.93
C TYR A 77 11.40 -8.09 4.41
N ARG A 78 11.09 -6.95 3.80
CA ARG A 78 10.98 -6.80 2.35
C ARG A 78 11.80 -5.60 1.88
N PRO A 79 13.13 -5.70 1.98
CA PRO A 79 14.02 -4.56 1.70
C PRO A 79 14.11 -4.19 0.22
N GLU A 80 13.65 -5.05 -0.68
CA GLU A 80 13.63 -4.77 -2.12
C GLU A 80 12.61 -3.69 -2.50
N ILE A 81 11.63 -3.41 -1.63
CA ILE A 81 10.66 -2.35 -1.87
C ILE A 81 11.24 -1.02 -1.35
N PRO A 82 11.24 0.03 -2.18
CA PRO A 82 11.69 1.36 -1.74
C PRO A 82 10.60 2.03 -0.89
N TRP A 83 10.45 1.60 0.36
CA TRP A 83 9.36 2.04 1.25
C TRP A 83 9.31 3.56 1.43
N ARG A 84 10.48 4.21 1.48
CA ARG A 84 10.54 5.66 1.58
C ARG A 84 9.89 6.34 0.36
N ARG A 85 10.10 5.77 -0.82
CA ARG A 85 9.47 6.26 -2.04
C ARG A 85 7.95 6.04 -2.00
N VAL A 86 7.51 4.91 -1.46
CA VAL A 86 6.09 4.60 -1.31
C VAL A 86 5.42 5.63 -0.39
N THR A 87 6.03 5.95 0.74
CA THR A 87 5.49 6.96 1.65
C THR A 87 5.48 8.35 1.05
N GLY A 88 6.37 8.65 0.10
CA GLY A 88 6.44 9.92 -0.60
C GLY A 88 5.51 10.08 -1.78
N MET A 89 4.80 9.03 -2.17
CA MET A 89 3.92 9.06 -3.36
C MET A 89 2.87 10.17 -3.30
N ARG A 90 2.29 10.40 -2.12
CA ARG A 90 1.27 11.43 -1.93
C ARG A 90 1.74 12.80 -2.39
N ASP A 91 2.95 13.20 -1.97
CA ASP A 91 3.46 14.54 -2.29
C ASP A 91 3.83 14.67 -3.77
N ARG A 92 4.14 13.56 -4.42
CA ARG A 92 4.59 13.56 -5.79
C ARG A 92 3.45 13.50 -6.82
N ILE A 93 2.33 12.87 -6.49
CA ILE A 93 1.22 12.72 -7.44
C ILE A 93 0.40 13.99 -7.64
N SER A 94 0.51 14.95 -6.73
CA SER A 94 -0.31 16.17 -6.77
C SER A 94 0.49 17.38 -6.31
N HIS A 95 0.44 18.43 -7.11
CA HIS A 95 1.06 19.74 -6.80
C HIS A 95 0.00 20.83 -6.57
N GLY A 96 -1.19 20.41 -6.15
CA GLY A 96 -2.32 21.31 -5.96
C GLY A 96 -3.61 20.65 -6.42
N TYR A 97 -4.72 21.39 -6.39
CA TYR A 97 -6.03 20.81 -6.63
C TYR A 97 -6.25 20.27 -8.05
N PHE A 98 -5.59 20.86 -9.04
CA PHE A 98 -5.83 20.51 -10.44
C PHE A 98 -4.56 20.07 -11.17
N GLU A 99 -3.43 20.01 -10.46
CA GLU A 99 -2.18 19.59 -11.06
C GLU A 99 -1.79 18.20 -10.58
N LEU A 100 -2.15 17.20 -11.36
CA LEU A 100 -1.79 15.81 -11.10
C LEU A 100 -0.60 15.42 -11.97
N ASP A 101 0.36 14.71 -11.38
CA ASP A 101 1.47 14.13 -12.13
C ASP A 101 1.01 12.79 -12.73
N THR A 102 0.28 12.89 -13.84
CA THR A 102 -0.32 11.74 -14.51
C THR A 102 0.72 10.72 -14.99
N GLY A 103 1.87 11.18 -15.46
CA GLY A 103 2.97 10.30 -15.86
C GLY A 103 3.47 9.46 -14.70
N TYR A 104 3.62 10.07 -13.53
CA TYR A 104 4.04 9.34 -12.32
C TYR A 104 2.97 8.34 -11.86
N ILE A 105 1.70 8.75 -11.90
CA ILE A 105 0.57 7.85 -11.59
C ILE A 105 0.58 6.65 -12.53
N ASN A 106 0.80 6.88 -13.82
CA ASN A 106 0.89 5.84 -14.82
C ASN A 106 2.01 4.83 -14.48
N ASP A 107 3.18 5.33 -14.12
CA ASP A 107 4.32 4.48 -13.75
C ASP A 107 4.02 3.62 -12.53
N ILE A 108 3.38 4.19 -11.50
CA ILE A 108 2.98 3.44 -10.31
C ILE A 108 2.05 2.30 -10.70
N ILE A 109 0.98 2.60 -11.42
CA ILE A 109 -0.05 1.61 -11.75
C ILE A 109 0.51 0.52 -12.68
N LYS A 110 1.34 0.88 -13.62
CA LYS A 110 1.87 -0.08 -14.61
C LYS A 110 3.02 -0.93 -14.08
N ASN A 111 3.87 -0.38 -13.21
CA ASN A 111 5.14 -1.01 -12.86
C ASN A 111 5.28 -1.38 -11.39
N ASP A 112 4.68 -0.61 -10.48
CA ASP A 112 5.00 -0.72 -9.06
C ASP A 112 4.01 -1.55 -8.25
N LEU A 113 2.77 -1.69 -8.72
CA LEU A 113 1.71 -2.34 -7.91
C LEU A 113 1.93 -3.82 -7.68
N THR A 114 2.37 -4.56 -8.69
CA THR A 114 2.55 -6.01 -8.56
C THR A 114 3.63 -6.38 -7.54
N PRO A 115 4.86 -5.81 -7.61
CA PRO A 115 5.86 -6.09 -6.58
C PRO A 115 5.42 -5.61 -5.19
N LEU A 116 4.72 -4.49 -5.11
CA LEU A 116 4.21 -3.99 -3.85
C LEU A 116 3.16 -4.93 -3.25
N LEU A 117 2.25 -5.44 -4.07
CA LEU A 117 1.24 -6.41 -3.63
C LEU A 117 1.88 -7.68 -3.06
N GLU A 118 2.87 -8.21 -3.75
CA GLU A 118 3.61 -9.39 -3.27
C GLU A 118 4.27 -9.15 -1.92
N ALA A 119 4.89 -7.98 -1.75
CA ALA A 119 5.52 -7.61 -0.49
C ALA A 119 4.48 -7.46 0.63
N VAL A 120 3.37 -6.79 0.35
CA VAL A 120 2.28 -6.59 1.33
C VAL A 120 1.70 -7.94 1.77
N GLU A 121 1.46 -8.84 0.85
CA GLU A 121 0.95 -10.19 1.17
C GLU A 121 1.93 -10.99 2.04
N ALA A 122 3.23 -10.88 1.76
CA ALA A 122 4.26 -11.50 2.58
C ALA A 122 4.27 -10.94 4.00
N LEU A 123 4.13 -9.62 4.14
CA LEU A 123 4.09 -8.98 5.46
C LEU A 123 2.82 -9.37 6.23
N ILE A 124 1.68 -9.49 5.56
CA ILE A 124 0.43 -9.98 6.16
C ILE A 124 0.65 -11.39 6.73
N SER A 125 1.31 -12.26 5.98
CA SER A 125 1.60 -13.61 6.43
C SER A 125 2.48 -13.62 7.68
N ILE A 126 3.46 -12.73 7.77
CA ILE A 126 4.31 -12.59 8.95
C ILE A 126 3.46 -12.22 10.18
N VAL A 127 2.58 -11.23 10.05
CA VAL A 127 1.72 -10.79 11.14
C VAL A 127 0.76 -11.91 11.56
N ASP A 128 0.14 -12.60 10.60
CA ASP A 128 -0.78 -13.70 10.88
C ASP A 128 -0.08 -14.84 11.60
N ASN A 129 1.14 -15.19 11.21
CA ASN A 129 1.93 -16.23 11.87
C ASN A 129 2.29 -15.84 13.31
N LEU A 130 2.63 -14.59 13.56
CA LEU A 130 2.89 -14.09 14.92
C LEU A 130 1.65 -14.20 15.79
N ARG A 131 0.48 -13.88 15.26
CA ARG A 131 -0.80 -13.99 15.95
C ARG A 131 -1.10 -15.43 16.32
N ILE A 132 -0.90 -16.36 15.39
CA ILE A 132 -1.13 -17.80 15.59
C ILE A 132 -0.16 -18.34 16.66
N GLU A 133 1.11 -17.99 16.59
CA GLU A 133 2.11 -18.40 17.59
C GLU A 133 1.71 -17.95 18.99
N LYS A 134 1.24 -16.72 19.15
CA LYS A 134 0.79 -16.19 20.42
C LYS A 134 -0.44 -16.92 20.96
N GLU A 135 -1.41 -17.24 20.09
CA GLU A 135 -2.61 -17.99 20.47
C GLU A 135 -2.25 -19.39 20.96
N VAL A 136 -1.32 -20.07 20.28
CA VAL A 136 -0.84 -21.40 20.68
C VAL A 136 -0.15 -21.33 22.04
N ASP A 137 0.75 -20.37 22.24
CA ASP A 137 1.46 -20.20 23.52
C ASP A 137 0.49 -19.90 24.66
N GLY A 138 -0.54 -19.09 24.40
CA GLY A 138 -1.59 -18.79 25.37
C GLY A 138 -2.41 -20.00 25.77
N HIS A 139 -2.56 -21.00 24.90
CA HIS A 139 -3.28 -22.24 25.21
C HIS A 139 -2.43 -23.25 25.97
N CYS A 140 -1.11 -23.12 25.93
CA CYS A 140 -0.20 -24.03 26.64
C CYS A 140 -0.02 -23.66 28.12
N GLU A 141 -0.50 -22.52 28.53
CA GLU A 141 -0.47 -22.09 29.92
C GLU A 141 -1.75 -22.57 30.67
#